data_9da03012bb2f6ce63a04d15df144cc9f
#
_entry.id   9da03012bb2f6ce63a04d15df144cc9f
#
_cell.length_a   1.000
_cell.length_b   1.000
_cell.length_c   1.000
_cell.angle_alpha   90.00
_cell.angle_beta   90.00
_cell.angle_gamma   90.00
#
_symmetry.space_group_name_H-M   'P 1'
#
loop_
_entity.id
_entity.type
_entity.pdbx_description
1 polymer ?
#
loop_
_entity_poly.entity_id
_entity_poly.type
_entity_poly.pdbx_seq_one_letter_code
_entity_poly.pdbx_strand_id
1 'polypeptide(L)'
;SSFVTDNSTLDDEEPITPEPEDDNIDMEIDLGVKEEKAEGDNLVKIGDKDLMPYDPKLDLQNYHYPTLDLLKKYDTNGQPNIDKDELNANKERIVEVLRNFGVEISSIIATVGPTITLYEITPAAGIRISKIRNLEDDIALSLSALGIRIIAPIPGKGTIGIEVPNTKPSIVSMESILNSKKFQDTTMDLPCAIGKTITNEVYMFDLAKAPHLLVAGATGQGKSVGLNAIITSLLYKKHPAEMKIVLVDPKKVEFSVYANIDKHFLAKVPDDDAEPIITDVTKVVRTLNSLCKEMDTRYDLLKTAQVRNIKEYNKKFCERKLNPDKGHRFLPYIVVVIDEFGDLIMTAGKEVELPLARIAQLA
;
A
#
# COMPACT_ATOMS: atom_id res chain seq x y z
N SER A 1 -4.31 87.20 40.48
CA SER A 1 -3.13 87.30 41.36
C SER A 1 -2.50 85.87 41.45
N SER A 2 -1.49 85.63 40.69
CA SER A 2 -0.06 85.91 40.95
C SER A 2 0.56 84.89 41.91
N PHE A 3 1.49 84.23 41.48
CA PHE A 3 2.94 84.08 41.72
C PHE A 3 3.31 82.60 41.57
N VAL A 4 4.11 82.17 40.60
CA VAL A 4 5.55 82.26 40.37
C VAL A 4 6.44 81.58 41.43
N THR A 5 7.24 80.74 40.94
CA THR A 5 8.60 80.22 41.22
C THR A 5 8.59 78.78 41.71
N ASP A 6 9.53 77.96 41.46
CA ASP A 6 10.75 77.89 40.67
C ASP A 6 11.34 76.50 40.83
N ASN A 7 11.98 76.00 39.83
CA ASN A 7 13.05 75.01 39.77
C ASN A 7 13.31 74.06 40.92
N SER A 8 13.26 72.75 40.61
CA SER A 8 14.52 71.97 40.62
C SER A 8 14.24 70.54 40.16
N THR A 9 14.94 70.19 39.16
CA THR A 9 15.48 68.89 38.78
C THR A 9 15.20 67.72 39.75
N LEU A 10 14.50 66.70 39.29
CA LEU A 10 14.75 65.31 39.69
C LEU A 10 14.31 64.39 38.53
N ASP A 11 15.22 63.58 38.20
CA ASP A 11 15.34 62.40 37.38
C ASP A 11 14.04 61.74 36.88
N ASP A 12 13.97 61.58 35.56
CA ASP A 12 13.08 60.68 34.86
C ASP A 12 13.47 59.21 35.19
N GLU A 13 12.73 58.61 36.08
CA GLU A 13 12.65 57.15 36.13
C GLU A 13 11.42 56.70 35.26
N GLU A 14 11.75 56.10 34.13
CA GLU A 14 10.77 55.38 33.31
C GLU A 14 10.23 54.17 34.09
N PRO A 15 8.93 53.88 34.01
CA PRO A 15 8.36 52.69 34.65
C PRO A 15 8.83 51.46 33.93
N ILE A 16 9.51 50.59 34.64
CA ILE A 16 9.89 49.22 34.24
C ILE A 16 8.61 48.43 34.02
N THR A 17 8.26 48.19 32.77
CA THR A 17 7.29 47.15 32.42
C THR A 17 7.96 45.79 32.64
N PRO A 18 7.36 44.87 33.41
CA PRO A 18 7.88 43.52 33.49
C PRO A 18 7.76 42.81 32.13
N GLU A 19 8.88 42.31 31.63
CA GLU A 19 8.92 41.38 30.51
C GLU A 19 8.07 40.15 30.85
N PRO A 20 7.33 39.59 29.90
CA PRO A 20 6.66 38.33 30.13
C PRO A 20 7.71 37.25 30.36
N GLU A 21 7.66 36.59 31.52
CA GLU A 21 8.40 35.37 31.78
C GLU A 21 8.03 34.34 30.71
N ASP A 22 9.02 33.96 29.93
CA ASP A 22 8.96 32.90 28.91
C ASP A 22 8.85 31.57 29.67
N ASP A 23 7.64 31.13 29.97
CA ASP A 23 7.37 29.79 30.49
C ASP A 23 7.65 28.74 29.37
N ASN A 24 8.93 28.62 29.00
CA ASN A 24 9.45 27.49 28.28
C ASN A 24 9.45 26.29 29.23
N ILE A 25 8.35 25.59 29.30
CA ILE A 25 8.29 24.26 29.89
C ILE A 25 9.05 23.34 28.94
N ASP A 26 10.32 23.12 29.19
CA ASP A 26 11.10 22.08 28.52
C ASP A 26 10.49 20.72 28.83
N MET A 27 9.86 20.15 27.82
CA MET A 27 9.33 18.80 27.89
C MET A 27 10.53 17.82 27.74
N GLU A 28 11.02 17.33 28.84
CA GLU A 28 12.02 16.26 28.87
C GLU A 28 11.33 14.96 28.44
N ILE A 29 11.58 14.52 27.20
CA ILE A 29 11.08 13.24 26.68
C ILE A 29 12.04 12.17 27.20
N ASP A 30 11.69 11.56 28.33
CA ASP A 30 12.35 10.33 28.80
C ASP A 30 11.93 9.18 27.87
N LEU A 31 12.80 8.81 26.94
CA LEU A 31 12.60 7.73 26.00
C LEU A 31 12.66 6.34 26.63
N GLY A 32 12.85 6.26 27.96
CA GLY A 32 12.68 5.02 28.73
C GLY A 32 13.48 3.79 28.23
N VAL A 33 14.47 4.00 27.36
CA VAL A 33 15.28 2.91 26.84
C VAL A 33 16.50 2.74 27.77
N LYS A 34 16.28 2.02 28.87
CA LYS A 34 17.38 1.35 29.50
C LYS A 34 17.81 0.22 28.58
N GLU A 35 18.95 0.34 27.95
CA GLU A 35 19.65 -0.78 27.36
C GLU A 35 19.96 -1.79 28.46
N GLU A 36 19.03 -2.69 28.74
CA GLU A 36 19.37 -3.92 29.42
C GLU A 36 20.26 -4.73 28.49
N LYS A 37 21.51 -4.83 28.82
CA LYS A 37 22.42 -5.81 28.20
C LYS A 37 21.83 -7.18 28.46
N ALA A 38 21.12 -7.70 27.48
CA ALA A 38 20.64 -9.07 27.50
C ALA A 38 21.86 -10.01 27.42
N GLU A 39 22.29 -10.53 28.54
CA GLU A 39 23.07 -11.75 28.58
C GLU A 39 22.15 -12.90 28.17
N GLY A 40 21.93 -13.04 26.88
CA GLY A 40 21.18 -14.14 26.30
C GLY A 40 22.14 -15.20 25.77
N ASP A 41 22.02 -16.40 26.30
CA ASP A 41 22.74 -17.63 25.91
C ASP A 41 22.53 -18.08 24.46
N ASN A 42 21.88 -17.27 23.64
CA ASN A 42 21.53 -17.49 22.24
C ASN A 42 22.46 -16.82 21.22
N LEU A 43 23.39 -15.98 21.70
CA LEU A 43 24.37 -15.37 20.83
C LEU A 43 25.48 -16.37 20.52
N VAL A 44 25.76 -16.60 19.24
CA VAL A 44 26.95 -17.32 18.82
C VAL A 44 28.15 -16.51 19.25
N LYS A 45 28.98 -17.03 20.14
CA LYS A 45 30.33 -16.53 20.35
C LYS A 45 31.14 -16.90 19.13
N ILE A 46 31.02 -16.09 18.07
CA ILE A 46 31.80 -16.28 16.84
C ILE A 46 33.22 -15.81 17.18
N GLY A 47 34.11 -16.77 17.35
CA GLY A 47 35.57 -16.52 17.49
C GLY A 47 36.26 -16.10 16.20
N ASP A 48 35.52 -16.05 15.08
CA ASP A 48 36.05 -15.69 13.78
C ASP A 48 35.50 -14.31 13.34
N LYS A 49 36.36 -13.32 13.40
CA LYS A 49 36.09 -11.98 12.91
C LYS A 49 35.96 -11.87 11.38
N ASP A 50 36.10 -12.98 10.64
CA ASP A 50 36.21 -13.02 9.18
C ASP A 50 35.01 -13.65 8.46
N LEU A 51 33.95 -14.05 9.16
CA LEU A 51 32.75 -14.57 8.51
C LEU A 51 31.93 -13.43 7.90
N MET A 52 31.85 -13.43 6.57
CA MET A 52 30.96 -12.50 5.85
C MET A 52 29.49 -12.69 6.28
N PRO A 53 28.69 -11.62 6.29
CA PRO A 53 27.26 -11.71 6.56
C PRO A 53 26.61 -12.78 5.67
N TYR A 54 25.60 -13.47 6.20
CA TYR A 54 24.84 -14.44 5.42
C TYR A 54 23.96 -13.70 4.40
N ASP A 55 24.02 -14.12 3.14
CA ASP A 55 23.13 -13.63 2.07
C ASP A 55 22.23 -14.79 1.63
N PRO A 56 20.91 -14.73 1.86
CA PRO A 56 19.97 -15.79 1.48
C PRO A 56 19.90 -16.02 -0.04
N LYS A 57 20.28 -15.04 -0.86
CA LYS A 57 20.27 -15.15 -2.33
C LYS A 57 21.35 -16.10 -2.84
N LEU A 58 22.41 -16.32 -2.07
CA LEU A 58 23.48 -17.25 -2.45
C LEU A 58 23.03 -18.71 -2.48
N ASP A 59 21.91 -19.06 -1.83
CA ASP A 59 21.36 -20.42 -1.89
C ASP A 59 20.80 -20.76 -3.28
N LEU A 60 20.48 -19.74 -4.09
CA LEU A 60 19.98 -19.86 -5.46
C LEU A 60 20.76 -18.96 -6.41
N GLN A 61 22.07 -19.16 -6.51
CA GLN A 61 22.99 -18.29 -7.27
C GLN A 61 22.66 -18.20 -8.77
N ASN A 62 22.03 -19.24 -9.34
CA ASN A 62 21.68 -19.30 -10.76
C ASN A 62 20.29 -18.72 -11.05
N TYR A 63 19.60 -18.14 -10.05
CA TYR A 63 18.32 -17.51 -10.29
C TYR A 63 18.49 -16.17 -11.02
N HIS A 64 17.75 -15.99 -12.09
CA HIS A 64 17.69 -14.76 -12.86
C HIS A 64 16.30 -14.12 -12.71
N TYR A 65 16.26 -12.83 -12.36
CA TYR A 65 14.99 -12.10 -12.31
C TYR A 65 14.36 -12.02 -13.71
N PRO A 66 13.03 -12.03 -13.80
CA PRO A 66 12.34 -11.82 -15.06
C PRO A 66 12.69 -10.44 -15.63
N THR A 67 12.85 -10.36 -16.94
CA THR A 67 13.21 -9.14 -17.65
C THR A 67 11.97 -8.44 -18.20
N LEU A 68 12.03 -7.10 -18.39
CA LEU A 68 10.90 -6.29 -18.82
C LEU A 68 10.42 -6.61 -20.25
N ASP A 69 11.27 -7.20 -21.07
CA ASP A 69 10.93 -7.63 -22.44
C ASP A 69 9.94 -8.80 -22.50
N LEU A 70 9.74 -9.53 -21.39
CA LEU A 70 8.69 -10.54 -21.26
C LEU A 70 7.28 -9.93 -21.16
N LEU A 71 7.18 -8.64 -20.86
CA LEU A 71 5.91 -7.95 -20.70
C LEU A 71 5.44 -7.32 -22.01
N LYS A 72 4.11 -7.30 -22.19
CA LYS A 72 3.51 -6.69 -23.37
C LYS A 72 3.72 -5.17 -23.37
N LYS A 73 4.24 -4.66 -24.47
CA LYS A 73 4.37 -3.23 -24.75
C LYS A 73 3.14 -2.70 -25.47
N TYR A 74 2.74 -1.48 -25.14
CA TYR A 74 1.64 -0.78 -25.78
C TYR A 74 2.15 0.56 -26.32
N ASP A 75 1.69 0.97 -27.48
CA ASP A 75 2.15 2.17 -28.19
C ASP A 75 1.86 3.48 -27.45
N THR A 76 0.89 3.49 -26.54
CA THR A 76 0.46 4.68 -25.81
C THR A 76 1.32 5.04 -24.61
N ASN A 77 2.24 4.18 -24.17
CA ASN A 77 3.07 4.35 -22.94
C ASN A 77 2.27 4.85 -21.70
N GLY A 78 0.95 4.59 -21.67
CA GLY A 78 0.07 5.03 -20.59
C GLY A 78 -0.10 6.55 -20.48
N GLN A 79 0.22 7.31 -21.53
CA GLN A 79 -0.10 8.73 -21.56
C GLN A 79 -1.61 8.92 -21.80
N PRO A 80 -2.25 9.85 -21.08
CA PRO A 80 -3.67 10.13 -21.27
C PRO A 80 -3.91 10.70 -22.66
N ASN A 81 -4.97 10.22 -23.30
CA ASN A 81 -5.46 10.80 -24.55
C ASN A 81 -6.26 12.07 -24.22
N ILE A 82 -5.75 13.23 -24.59
CA ILE A 82 -6.39 14.52 -24.29
C ILE A 82 -7.29 14.90 -25.46
N ASP A 83 -8.58 14.68 -25.29
CA ASP A 83 -9.62 15.22 -26.18
C ASP A 83 -10.16 16.53 -25.58
N LYS A 84 -9.73 17.66 -26.14
CA LYS A 84 -10.09 19.00 -25.64
C LYS A 84 -11.57 19.29 -25.82
N ASP A 85 -12.19 18.76 -26.86
CA ASP A 85 -13.61 19.00 -27.14
C ASP A 85 -14.47 18.24 -26.13
N GLU A 86 -14.11 16.99 -25.82
CA GLU A 86 -14.73 16.22 -24.74
C GLU A 86 -14.59 16.91 -23.38
N LEU A 87 -13.39 17.40 -23.05
CA LEU A 87 -13.15 18.10 -21.80
C LEU A 87 -14.02 19.35 -21.65
N ASN A 88 -14.11 20.15 -22.69
CA ASN A 88 -14.92 21.36 -22.68
C ASN A 88 -16.42 21.04 -22.61
N ALA A 89 -16.89 20.09 -23.39
CA ALA A 89 -18.29 19.65 -23.35
C ALA A 89 -18.70 19.14 -21.97
N ASN A 90 -17.87 18.32 -21.35
CA ASN A 90 -18.12 17.81 -19.99
C ASN A 90 -18.11 18.92 -18.94
N LYS A 91 -17.15 19.84 -19.03
CA LYS A 91 -17.09 21.03 -18.17
C LYS A 91 -18.38 21.85 -18.26
N GLU A 92 -18.85 22.17 -19.48
CA GLU A 92 -20.07 22.95 -19.70
C GLU A 92 -21.29 22.25 -19.10
N ARG A 93 -21.44 20.94 -19.32
CA ARG A 93 -22.55 20.16 -18.77
C ARG A 93 -22.54 20.13 -17.24
N ILE A 94 -21.37 19.94 -16.62
CA ILE A 94 -21.22 19.98 -15.16
C ILE A 94 -21.64 21.35 -14.61
N VAL A 95 -21.15 22.43 -15.22
CA VAL A 95 -21.47 23.79 -14.80
C VAL A 95 -22.97 24.08 -14.98
N GLU A 96 -23.58 23.64 -16.08
CA GLU A 96 -25.01 23.81 -16.35
C GLU A 96 -25.87 23.10 -15.32
N VAL A 97 -25.60 21.82 -15.01
CA VAL A 97 -26.33 21.06 -14.00
C VAL A 97 -26.22 21.75 -12.64
N LEU A 98 -25.01 22.10 -12.21
CA LEU A 98 -24.81 22.77 -10.93
C LEU A 98 -25.56 24.09 -10.84
N ARG A 99 -25.52 24.89 -11.90
CA ARG A 99 -26.26 26.17 -11.96
C ARG A 99 -27.78 25.97 -11.91
N ASN A 100 -28.32 24.97 -12.64
CA ASN A 100 -29.77 24.68 -12.66
C ASN A 100 -30.28 24.29 -11.28
N PHE A 101 -29.47 23.68 -10.44
CA PHE A 101 -29.78 23.38 -9.04
C PHE A 101 -29.35 24.47 -8.05
N GLY A 102 -28.99 25.66 -8.55
CA GLY A 102 -28.62 26.81 -7.72
C GLY A 102 -27.30 26.61 -6.95
N VAL A 103 -26.36 25.94 -7.57
CA VAL A 103 -24.97 25.79 -7.10
C VAL A 103 -24.08 26.62 -7.97
N GLU A 104 -23.60 27.74 -7.45
CA GLU A 104 -22.62 28.59 -8.12
C GLU A 104 -21.19 28.08 -7.82
N ILE A 105 -20.33 28.14 -8.82
CA ILE A 105 -18.94 27.74 -8.72
C ILE A 105 -18.01 28.90 -9.11
N SER A 106 -16.89 29.00 -8.41
CA SER A 106 -15.88 30.04 -8.66
C SER A 106 -14.86 29.62 -9.72
N SER A 107 -14.48 28.35 -9.72
CA SER A 107 -13.53 27.80 -10.69
C SER A 107 -13.73 26.31 -10.92
N ILE A 108 -13.27 25.84 -12.07
CA ILE A 108 -13.22 24.41 -12.43
C ILE A 108 -11.88 24.13 -13.13
N ILE A 109 -11.17 23.12 -12.66
CA ILE A 109 -9.89 22.65 -13.21
C ILE A 109 -10.05 21.18 -13.59
N ALA A 110 -9.66 20.82 -14.81
CA ALA A 110 -9.67 19.42 -15.26
C ALA A 110 -8.25 18.83 -15.23
N THR A 111 -8.10 17.69 -14.54
CA THR A 111 -6.88 16.88 -14.55
C THR A 111 -7.18 15.55 -15.25
N VAL A 112 -6.54 15.33 -16.41
CA VAL A 112 -6.78 14.15 -17.26
C VAL A 112 -5.87 13.01 -16.82
N GLY A 113 -6.48 11.93 -16.35
CA GLY A 113 -5.79 10.69 -16.05
C GLY A 113 -5.91 9.65 -17.18
N PRO A 114 -5.30 8.47 -17.02
CA PRO A 114 -5.36 7.41 -18.04
C PRO A 114 -6.77 6.89 -18.33
N THR A 115 -7.60 6.75 -17.31
CA THR A 115 -8.94 6.13 -17.39
C THR A 115 -10.07 7.06 -16.99
N ILE A 116 -9.78 8.06 -16.14
CA ILE A 116 -10.74 9.03 -15.64
C ILE A 116 -10.17 10.44 -15.73
N THR A 117 -11.05 11.42 -15.82
CA THR A 117 -10.71 12.84 -15.68
C THR A 117 -11.31 13.36 -14.37
N LEU A 118 -10.50 14.03 -13.58
CA LEU A 118 -10.92 14.74 -12.36
C LEU A 118 -11.25 16.19 -12.69
N TYR A 119 -12.51 16.58 -12.47
CA TYR A 119 -12.93 17.97 -12.46
C TYR A 119 -12.93 18.49 -11.03
N GLU A 120 -11.96 19.31 -10.70
CA GLU A 120 -11.83 19.94 -9.39
C GLU A 120 -12.58 21.26 -9.39
N ILE A 121 -13.58 21.38 -8.52
CA ILE A 121 -14.50 22.52 -8.46
C ILE A 121 -14.30 23.27 -7.17
N THR A 122 -14.21 24.60 -7.26
CA THR A 122 -14.29 25.50 -6.11
C THR A 122 -15.70 26.06 -6.05
N PRO A 123 -16.53 25.67 -5.05
CA PRO A 123 -17.87 26.22 -4.89
C PRO A 123 -17.80 27.69 -4.46
N ALA A 124 -18.81 28.46 -4.80
CA ALA A 124 -18.96 29.82 -4.28
C ALA A 124 -19.21 29.81 -2.77
N ALA A 125 -18.92 30.93 -2.11
CA ALA A 125 -19.11 31.06 -0.67
C ALA A 125 -20.58 30.78 -0.27
N GLY A 126 -20.78 30.02 0.81
CA GLY A 126 -22.10 29.69 1.33
C GLY A 126 -22.76 28.44 0.72
N ILE A 127 -22.17 27.82 -0.28
CA ILE A 127 -22.67 26.55 -0.85
C ILE A 127 -22.35 25.37 0.07
N ARG A 128 -23.39 24.59 0.41
CA ARG A 128 -23.23 23.39 1.22
C ARG A 128 -22.73 22.23 0.36
N ILE A 129 -21.68 21.53 0.81
CA ILE A 129 -21.09 20.38 0.14
C ILE A 129 -22.12 19.26 -0.12
N SER A 130 -23.03 19.00 0.84
CA SER A 130 -24.09 18.00 0.69
C SER A 130 -24.98 18.25 -0.52
N LYS A 131 -25.22 19.52 -0.87
CA LYS A 131 -26.02 19.89 -2.05
C LYS A 131 -25.39 19.39 -3.34
N ILE A 132 -24.07 19.52 -3.46
CA ILE A 132 -23.32 19.04 -4.64
C ILE A 132 -23.26 17.53 -4.67
N ARG A 133 -23.02 16.89 -3.52
CA ARG A 133 -22.97 15.41 -3.44
C ARG A 133 -24.27 14.75 -3.86
N ASN A 134 -25.41 15.35 -3.56
CA ASN A 134 -26.71 14.83 -3.91
C ASN A 134 -27.04 14.96 -5.41
N LEU A 135 -26.23 15.67 -6.19
CA LEU A 135 -26.38 15.84 -7.63
C LEU A 135 -25.55 14.81 -8.45
N GLU A 136 -24.99 13.79 -7.82
CA GLU A 136 -24.14 12.79 -8.46
C GLU A 136 -24.88 12.11 -9.64
N ASP A 137 -26.09 11.66 -9.41
CA ASP A 137 -26.91 11.00 -10.43
C ASP A 137 -27.32 11.98 -11.55
N ASP A 138 -27.67 13.21 -11.22
CA ASP A 138 -28.06 14.25 -12.20
C ASP A 138 -26.88 14.62 -13.11
N ILE A 139 -25.70 14.74 -12.54
CA ILE A 139 -24.47 15.01 -13.29
C ILE A 139 -24.12 13.79 -14.17
N ALA A 140 -24.18 12.57 -13.63
CA ALA A 140 -23.91 11.35 -14.40
C ALA A 140 -24.85 11.22 -15.60
N LEU A 141 -26.14 11.49 -15.40
CA LEU A 141 -27.14 11.49 -16.47
C LEU A 141 -26.83 12.53 -17.54
N SER A 142 -26.53 13.75 -17.15
CA SER A 142 -26.19 14.86 -18.08
C SER A 142 -24.95 14.53 -18.91
N LEU A 143 -23.95 13.89 -18.32
CA LEU A 143 -22.71 13.49 -19.00
C LEU A 143 -22.89 12.22 -19.83
N SER A 144 -24.02 11.54 -19.74
CA SER A 144 -24.25 10.19 -20.30
C SER A 144 -23.15 9.20 -19.88
N ALA A 145 -22.63 9.38 -18.66
CA ALA A 145 -21.57 8.55 -18.11
C ALA A 145 -22.17 7.32 -17.41
N LEU A 146 -21.50 6.16 -17.51
CA LEU A 146 -21.91 4.92 -16.84
C LEU A 146 -21.82 5.00 -15.29
N GLY A 147 -21.18 6.02 -14.79
CA GLY A 147 -21.04 6.34 -13.38
C GLY A 147 -20.00 7.44 -13.19
N ILE A 148 -20.22 8.28 -12.23
CA ILE A 148 -19.23 9.26 -11.76
C ILE A 148 -19.01 9.03 -10.29
N ARG A 149 -18.00 9.71 -9.72
CA ARG A 149 -17.77 9.72 -8.29
C ARG A 149 -17.52 11.13 -7.81
N ILE A 150 -18.19 11.54 -6.75
CA ILE A 150 -17.98 12.84 -6.13
C ILE A 150 -17.12 12.67 -4.86
N ILE A 151 -15.97 13.33 -4.84
CA ILE A 151 -15.08 13.44 -3.67
C ILE A 151 -15.31 14.82 -3.06
N ALA A 152 -15.99 14.86 -1.93
CA ALA A 152 -16.38 16.14 -1.33
C ALA A 152 -16.22 16.13 0.20
N PRO A 153 -15.23 16.86 0.74
CA PRO A 153 -14.15 17.60 0.04
C PRO A 153 -13.00 16.69 -0.44
N ILE A 154 -12.16 17.20 -1.34
CA ILE A 154 -10.88 16.55 -1.64
C ILE A 154 -9.98 16.66 -0.39
N PRO A 155 -9.42 15.56 0.12
CA PRO A 155 -8.54 15.58 1.28
C PRO A 155 -7.38 16.57 1.12
N GLY A 156 -7.19 17.44 2.12
CA GLY A 156 -6.15 18.47 2.09
C GLY A 156 -6.41 19.68 1.19
N LYS A 157 -7.57 19.73 0.51
CA LYS A 157 -7.99 20.85 -0.31
C LYS A 157 -9.42 21.30 0.07
N GLY A 158 -9.72 22.57 -0.09
CA GLY A 158 -11.06 23.13 0.11
C GLY A 158 -11.98 22.97 -1.11
N THR A 159 -11.68 22.07 -2.02
CA THR A 159 -12.33 21.88 -3.31
C THR A 159 -13.09 20.54 -3.36
N ILE A 160 -13.95 20.39 -4.36
CA ILE A 160 -14.75 19.20 -4.61
C ILE A 160 -14.28 18.59 -5.92
N GLY A 161 -14.05 17.28 -5.92
CA GLY A 161 -13.67 16.52 -7.11
C GLY A 161 -14.85 15.77 -7.72
N ILE A 162 -15.00 15.84 -9.03
CA ILE A 162 -15.91 14.99 -9.80
C ILE A 162 -15.06 14.16 -10.75
N GLU A 163 -15.01 12.84 -10.50
CA GLU A 163 -14.32 11.88 -11.35
C GLU A 163 -15.27 11.39 -12.45
N VAL A 164 -14.89 11.63 -13.69
CA VAL A 164 -15.68 11.24 -14.88
C VAL A 164 -14.85 10.25 -15.70
N PRO A 165 -15.40 9.06 -16.03
CA PRO A 165 -14.72 8.11 -16.90
C PRO A 165 -14.44 8.72 -18.28
N ASN A 166 -13.22 8.50 -18.78
CA ASN A 166 -12.86 8.92 -20.14
C ASN A 166 -13.59 8.06 -21.18
N THR A 167 -14.08 8.66 -22.25
CA THR A 167 -14.71 7.94 -23.35
C THR A 167 -13.75 6.98 -24.06
N LYS A 168 -12.47 7.38 -24.13
CA LYS A 168 -11.38 6.57 -24.69
C LYS A 168 -10.28 6.41 -23.65
N PRO A 169 -10.38 5.42 -22.73
CA PRO A 169 -9.36 5.21 -21.72
C PRO A 169 -8.05 4.71 -22.35
N SER A 170 -6.94 5.18 -21.81
CA SER A 170 -5.59 4.72 -22.18
C SER A 170 -5.23 3.48 -21.37
N ILE A 171 -4.59 2.51 -22.03
CA ILE A 171 -4.07 1.32 -21.35
C ILE A 171 -2.77 1.67 -20.62
N VAL A 172 -2.74 1.39 -19.33
CA VAL A 172 -1.53 1.47 -18.51
C VAL A 172 -0.87 0.10 -18.52
N SER A 173 0.28 -0.03 -19.19
CA SER A 173 1.00 -1.30 -19.28
C SER A 173 1.73 -1.61 -17.98
N MET A 174 1.81 -2.90 -17.63
CA MET A 174 2.62 -3.36 -16.50
C MET A 174 4.10 -3.06 -16.73
N GLU A 175 4.55 -3.15 -17.97
CA GLU A 175 5.92 -2.80 -18.36
C GLU A 175 6.26 -1.36 -17.97
N SER A 176 5.41 -0.39 -18.32
CA SER A 176 5.65 1.03 -18.01
C SER A 176 5.67 1.32 -16.50
N ILE A 177 4.92 0.55 -15.72
CA ILE A 177 4.86 0.68 -14.26
C ILE A 177 6.14 0.13 -13.63
N LEU A 178 6.51 -1.10 -13.99
CA LEU A 178 7.69 -1.77 -13.44
C LEU A 178 8.99 -1.11 -13.88
N ASN A 179 9.02 -0.52 -15.09
CA ASN A 179 10.16 0.25 -15.61
C ASN A 179 10.30 1.64 -14.96
N SER A 180 9.32 2.09 -14.20
CA SER A 180 9.38 3.41 -13.55
C SER A 180 10.51 3.48 -12.51
N LYS A 181 11.15 4.65 -12.40
CA LYS A 181 12.17 4.90 -11.38
C LYS A 181 11.62 4.64 -9.98
N LYS A 182 10.36 5.01 -9.72
CA LYS A 182 9.70 4.79 -8.43
C LYS A 182 9.66 3.32 -8.02
N PHE A 183 9.40 2.41 -8.97
CA PHE A 183 9.41 0.97 -8.72
C PHE A 183 10.83 0.42 -8.64
N GLN A 184 11.72 0.84 -9.53
CA GLN A 184 13.10 0.34 -9.56
C GLN A 184 13.89 0.69 -8.29
N ASP A 185 13.72 1.90 -7.77
CA ASP A 185 14.45 2.41 -6.60
C ASP A 185 13.74 2.14 -5.27
N THR A 186 12.60 1.44 -5.27
CA THR A 186 11.84 1.23 -4.03
C THR A 186 12.58 0.38 -3.00
N THR A 187 12.47 0.78 -1.74
CA THR A 187 12.99 0.06 -0.56
C THR A 187 11.91 -0.69 0.20
N MET A 188 10.68 -0.77 -0.35
CA MET A 188 9.57 -1.52 0.24
C MET A 188 9.91 -3.01 0.36
N ASP A 189 9.44 -3.63 1.44
CA ASP A 189 9.70 -5.05 1.67
C ASP A 189 8.92 -5.94 0.68
N LEU A 190 7.65 -5.62 0.41
CA LEU A 190 6.80 -6.31 -0.58
C LEU A 190 6.10 -5.29 -1.50
N PRO A 191 6.80 -4.70 -2.46
CA PRO A 191 6.24 -3.65 -3.30
C PRO A 191 5.21 -4.19 -4.29
N CYS A 192 4.02 -3.64 -4.25
CA CYS A 192 2.93 -3.91 -5.17
C CYS A 192 2.59 -2.66 -5.97
N ALA A 193 2.88 -2.66 -7.27
CA ALA A 193 2.54 -1.57 -8.19
C ALA A 193 1.33 -1.99 -9.02
N ILE A 194 0.22 -1.28 -8.90
CA ILE A 194 -1.07 -1.70 -9.45
C ILE A 194 -1.64 -0.79 -10.53
N GLY A 195 -1.00 0.33 -10.81
CA GLY A 195 -1.48 1.24 -11.84
C GLY A 195 -0.90 2.63 -11.73
N LYS A 196 -1.61 3.59 -12.30
CA LYS A 196 -1.29 5.01 -12.21
C LYS A 196 -2.43 5.79 -11.58
N THR A 197 -2.08 6.85 -10.86
CA THR A 197 -3.04 7.81 -10.31
C THR A 197 -3.63 8.69 -11.41
N ILE A 198 -4.61 9.52 -11.06
CA ILE A 198 -5.20 10.54 -11.94
C ILE A 198 -4.12 11.51 -12.43
N THR A 199 -3.12 11.80 -11.61
CA THR A 199 -1.97 12.65 -11.96
C THR A 199 -0.91 11.92 -12.78
N ASN A 200 -1.21 10.71 -13.27
CA ASN A 200 -0.34 9.88 -14.10
C ASN A 200 0.93 9.38 -13.39
N GLU A 201 0.95 9.40 -12.07
CA GLU A 201 2.02 8.85 -11.26
C GLU A 201 1.80 7.37 -10.97
N VAL A 202 2.87 6.57 -10.92
CA VAL A 202 2.78 5.17 -10.53
C VAL A 202 2.30 5.05 -9.10
N TYR A 203 1.19 4.33 -8.91
CA TYR A 203 0.67 3.97 -7.59
C TYR A 203 1.20 2.63 -7.15
N MET A 204 1.81 2.62 -5.98
CA MET A 204 2.36 1.41 -5.36
C MET A 204 2.27 1.49 -3.84
N PHE A 205 2.19 0.33 -3.21
CA PHE A 205 2.15 0.18 -1.76
C PHE A 205 2.99 -1.01 -1.31
N ASP A 206 3.34 -1.01 -0.02
CA ASP A 206 4.05 -2.12 0.60
C ASP A 206 3.06 -3.10 1.23
N LEU A 207 2.94 -4.31 0.66
CA LEU A 207 2.04 -5.33 1.19
C LEU A 207 2.44 -5.78 2.60
N ALA A 208 3.73 -5.74 2.93
CA ALA A 208 4.20 -6.08 4.28
C ALA A 208 3.69 -5.11 5.36
N LYS A 209 3.36 -3.87 4.98
CA LYS A 209 2.77 -2.86 5.87
C LYS A 209 1.25 -2.91 5.91
N ALA A 210 0.61 -3.43 4.87
CA ALA A 210 -0.86 -3.51 4.80
C ALA A 210 -1.48 -4.32 5.93
N PRO A 211 -1.00 -5.49 6.43
CA PRO A 211 -0.36 -6.63 5.74
C PRO A 211 -1.36 -7.50 5.00
N HIS A 212 -2.66 -7.26 5.17
CA HIS A 212 -3.75 -8.00 4.51
C HIS A 212 -4.53 -7.07 3.60
N LEU A 213 -4.94 -7.59 2.45
CA LEU A 213 -5.64 -6.84 1.42
C LEU A 213 -6.85 -7.63 0.93
N LEU A 214 -8.02 -7.01 0.96
CA LEU A 214 -9.21 -7.52 0.30
C LEU A 214 -9.38 -6.82 -1.06
N VAL A 215 -9.37 -7.62 -2.13
CA VAL A 215 -9.61 -7.14 -3.49
C VAL A 215 -10.99 -7.63 -3.94
N ALA A 216 -11.91 -6.72 -4.21
CA ALA A 216 -13.26 -7.04 -4.63
C ALA A 216 -13.61 -6.32 -5.92
N GLY A 217 -14.44 -6.95 -6.74
CA GLY A 217 -14.93 -6.38 -7.98
C GLY A 217 -15.95 -7.30 -8.65
N ALA A 218 -16.93 -6.72 -9.32
CA ALA A 218 -17.86 -7.49 -10.15
C ALA A 218 -17.12 -8.10 -11.35
N THR A 219 -17.75 -9.07 -11.99
CA THR A 219 -17.22 -9.71 -13.21
C THR A 219 -16.84 -8.67 -14.27
N GLY A 220 -15.63 -8.75 -14.79
CA GLY A 220 -15.12 -7.82 -15.80
C GLY A 220 -14.60 -6.47 -15.25
N GLN A 221 -14.65 -6.24 -13.94
CA GLN A 221 -14.20 -4.98 -13.32
C GLN A 221 -12.70 -4.98 -12.93
N GLY A 222 -11.94 -5.99 -13.33
CA GLY A 222 -10.50 -6.02 -13.23
C GLY A 222 -9.92 -6.64 -11.95
N LYS A 223 -10.70 -7.40 -11.15
CA LYS A 223 -10.20 -8.12 -9.97
C LYS A 223 -8.98 -8.99 -10.32
N SER A 224 -9.11 -9.84 -11.31
CA SER A 224 -8.03 -10.75 -11.76
C SER A 224 -6.83 -9.99 -12.29
N VAL A 225 -7.05 -8.90 -13.02
CA VAL A 225 -5.96 -8.02 -13.50
C VAL A 225 -5.23 -7.40 -12.32
N GLY A 226 -5.94 -6.93 -11.29
CA GLY A 226 -5.34 -6.39 -10.07
C GLY A 226 -4.52 -7.43 -9.30
N LEU A 227 -5.03 -8.66 -9.14
CA LEU A 227 -4.29 -9.76 -8.50
C LEU A 227 -3.03 -10.12 -9.28
N ASN A 228 -3.14 -10.21 -10.62
CA ASN A 228 -1.98 -10.46 -11.48
C ASN A 228 -0.95 -9.33 -11.42
N ALA A 229 -1.37 -8.07 -11.32
CA ALA A 229 -0.47 -6.93 -11.14
C ALA A 229 0.31 -7.02 -9.82
N ILE A 230 -0.36 -7.42 -8.73
CA ILE A 230 0.27 -7.64 -7.42
C ILE A 230 1.32 -8.76 -7.51
N ILE A 231 0.93 -9.94 -8.01
CA ILE A 231 1.83 -11.10 -8.12
C ILE A 231 3.03 -10.75 -9.02
N THR A 232 2.78 -10.14 -10.18
CA THR A 232 3.84 -9.75 -11.12
C THR A 232 4.80 -8.74 -10.48
N SER A 233 4.31 -7.74 -9.76
CA SER A 233 5.15 -6.78 -9.04
C SER A 233 6.12 -7.49 -8.08
N LEU A 234 5.61 -8.45 -7.33
CA LEU A 234 6.41 -9.22 -6.37
C LEU A 234 7.47 -10.08 -7.08
N LEU A 235 7.08 -10.78 -8.16
CA LEU A 235 8.00 -11.64 -8.94
C LEU A 235 9.14 -10.83 -9.57
N TYR A 236 8.88 -9.61 -10.02
CA TYR A 236 9.90 -8.74 -10.62
C TYR A 236 10.85 -8.08 -9.61
N LYS A 237 10.46 -8.03 -8.33
CA LYS A 237 11.27 -7.33 -7.32
C LYS A 237 11.90 -8.24 -6.27
N LYS A 238 11.26 -9.37 -5.95
CA LYS A 238 11.71 -10.24 -4.86
C LYS A 238 12.44 -11.46 -5.36
N HIS A 239 13.49 -11.84 -4.61
CA HIS A 239 14.19 -13.09 -4.84
C HIS A 239 13.41 -14.27 -4.20
N PRO A 240 13.39 -15.47 -4.81
CA PRO A 240 12.67 -16.61 -4.24
C PRO A 240 13.20 -17.08 -2.88
N ALA A 241 14.42 -16.73 -2.50
CA ALA A 241 14.93 -16.95 -1.14
C ALA A 241 14.35 -15.96 -0.11
N GLU A 242 13.85 -14.80 -0.55
CA GLU A 242 13.30 -13.76 0.33
C GLU A 242 11.77 -13.83 0.46
N MET A 243 11.09 -14.48 -0.49
CA MET A 243 9.64 -14.54 -0.55
C MET A 243 9.14 -15.86 -1.13
N LYS A 244 8.09 -16.40 -0.54
CA LYS A 244 7.33 -17.54 -1.05
C LYS A 244 5.87 -17.13 -1.25
N ILE A 245 5.19 -17.81 -2.15
CA ILE A 245 3.79 -17.55 -2.51
C ILE A 245 2.98 -18.83 -2.35
N VAL A 246 1.80 -18.71 -1.74
CA VAL A 246 0.78 -19.76 -1.73
C VAL A 246 -0.38 -19.28 -2.58
N LEU A 247 -0.71 -20.02 -3.63
CA LEU A 247 -1.79 -19.69 -4.56
C LEU A 247 -2.95 -20.65 -4.36
N VAL A 248 -4.13 -20.07 -4.11
CA VAL A 248 -5.40 -20.79 -3.95
C VAL A 248 -6.37 -20.35 -5.04
N ASP A 249 -6.76 -21.27 -5.90
CA ASP A 249 -7.66 -21.04 -7.03
C ASP A 249 -8.70 -22.16 -7.15
N PRO A 250 -9.82 -22.07 -6.42
CA PRO A 250 -10.86 -23.10 -6.44
C PRO A 250 -11.48 -23.31 -7.82
N LYS A 251 -11.47 -22.29 -8.66
CA LYS A 251 -12.05 -22.34 -10.01
C LYS A 251 -11.10 -22.85 -11.08
N LYS A 252 -9.82 -22.95 -10.79
CA LYS A 252 -8.75 -23.41 -11.72
C LYS A 252 -8.59 -22.53 -12.97
N VAL A 253 -8.86 -21.23 -12.86
CA VAL A 253 -8.89 -20.32 -14.02
C VAL A 253 -7.78 -19.30 -13.97
N GLU A 254 -7.61 -18.62 -12.83
CA GLU A 254 -6.81 -17.39 -12.75
C GLU A 254 -5.32 -17.64 -12.56
N PHE A 255 -4.95 -18.64 -11.74
CA PHE A 255 -3.56 -18.84 -11.33
C PHE A 255 -2.84 -19.99 -12.03
N SER A 256 -3.49 -20.73 -12.94
CA SER A 256 -2.88 -21.85 -13.68
C SER A 256 -1.59 -21.45 -14.40
N VAL A 257 -1.50 -20.20 -14.87
CA VAL A 257 -0.32 -19.65 -15.54
C VAL A 257 0.94 -19.62 -14.66
N TYR A 258 0.76 -19.58 -13.33
CA TYR A 258 1.85 -19.55 -12.37
C TYR A 258 2.36 -20.95 -11.95
N ALA A 259 1.82 -22.02 -12.48
CA ALA A 259 2.27 -23.37 -12.14
C ALA A 259 3.77 -23.58 -12.41
N ASN A 260 4.31 -22.90 -13.41
CA ASN A 260 5.70 -23.02 -13.83
C ASN A 260 6.73 -22.37 -12.87
N ILE A 261 6.29 -21.58 -11.89
CA ILE A 261 7.18 -20.99 -10.87
C ILE A 261 7.25 -21.84 -9.58
N ASP A 262 6.78 -23.08 -9.62
CA ASP A 262 6.70 -23.98 -8.48
C ASP A 262 8.06 -24.22 -7.82
N LYS A 263 9.13 -24.38 -8.60
CA LYS A 263 10.48 -24.64 -8.09
C LYS A 263 11.12 -23.45 -7.36
N HIS A 264 10.61 -22.24 -7.60
CA HIS A 264 11.22 -21.02 -7.08
C HIS A 264 10.37 -20.38 -5.98
N PHE A 265 9.13 -20.04 -6.30
CA PHE A 265 8.29 -19.20 -5.44
C PHE A 265 7.18 -19.93 -4.71
N LEU A 266 6.62 -21.01 -5.25
CA LEU A 266 5.44 -21.61 -4.65
C LEU A 266 5.78 -22.44 -3.41
N ALA A 267 5.03 -22.19 -2.33
CA ALA A 267 5.09 -22.98 -1.11
C ALA A 267 3.97 -24.01 -1.08
N LYS A 268 4.29 -25.23 -0.65
CA LYS A 268 3.38 -26.38 -0.53
C LYS A 268 3.47 -26.99 0.85
N VAL A 269 2.46 -27.77 1.22
CA VAL A 269 2.54 -28.67 2.38
C VAL A 269 3.48 -29.84 2.02
N PRO A 270 4.46 -30.20 2.86
CA PRO A 270 5.55 -31.12 2.50
C PRO A 270 5.12 -32.50 2.00
N ASP A 271 4.02 -33.05 2.53
CA ASP A 271 3.56 -34.42 2.23
C ASP A 271 2.52 -34.50 1.10
N ASP A 272 2.39 -33.47 0.32
CA ASP A 272 1.40 -33.40 -0.74
C ASP A 272 2.08 -33.48 -2.11
N ASP A 273 1.90 -34.57 -2.84
CA ASP A 273 2.24 -34.71 -4.27
C ASP A 273 1.41 -33.79 -5.16
N ALA A 274 0.75 -32.82 -4.55
CA ALA A 274 -0.23 -31.96 -5.12
C ALA A 274 0.35 -30.98 -6.14
N GLU A 275 -0.55 -30.62 -7.02
CA GLU A 275 -0.42 -29.50 -7.92
C GLU A 275 0.09 -28.25 -7.18
N PRO A 276 0.96 -27.43 -7.82
CA PRO A 276 1.56 -26.28 -7.16
C PRO A 276 0.54 -25.20 -6.76
N ILE A 277 -0.63 -25.19 -7.42
CA ILE A 277 -1.75 -24.31 -7.14
C ILE A 277 -2.83 -25.12 -6.42
N ILE A 278 -3.32 -24.59 -5.30
CA ILE A 278 -4.26 -25.31 -4.45
C ILE A 278 -5.68 -25.06 -4.98
N THR A 279 -6.33 -26.13 -5.44
CA THR A 279 -7.67 -26.05 -6.06
C THR A 279 -8.75 -26.78 -5.27
N ASP A 280 -8.35 -27.75 -4.44
CA ASP A 280 -9.23 -28.54 -3.60
C ASP A 280 -9.45 -27.90 -2.25
N VAL A 281 -10.71 -27.79 -1.80
CA VAL A 281 -11.09 -27.11 -0.55
C VAL A 281 -10.47 -27.77 0.68
N THR A 282 -10.39 -29.10 0.72
CA THR A 282 -9.77 -29.85 1.84
C THR A 282 -8.28 -29.50 1.94
N LYS A 283 -7.60 -29.39 0.80
CA LYS A 283 -6.21 -28.98 0.74
C LYS A 283 -6.02 -27.52 1.15
N VAL A 284 -6.98 -26.64 0.83
CA VAL A 284 -6.98 -25.25 1.31
C VAL A 284 -7.01 -25.20 2.82
N VAL A 285 -7.95 -25.91 3.45
CA VAL A 285 -8.06 -25.97 4.92
C VAL A 285 -6.77 -26.48 5.55
N ARG A 286 -6.21 -27.57 5.00
CA ARG A 286 -4.94 -28.14 5.46
C ARG A 286 -3.79 -27.13 5.35
N THR A 287 -3.73 -26.41 4.24
CA THR A 287 -2.69 -25.39 4.00
C THR A 287 -2.82 -24.23 4.97
N LEU A 288 -4.02 -23.71 5.20
CA LEU A 288 -4.25 -22.62 6.14
C LEU A 288 -3.87 -23.01 7.57
N ASN A 289 -4.20 -24.23 7.99
CA ASN A 289 -3.79 -24.76 9.30
C ASN A 289 -2.26 -24.92 9.41
N SER A 290 -1.60 -25.34 8.33
CA SER A 290 -0.14 -25.42 8.26
C SER A 290 0.51 -24.04 8.35
N LEU A 291 -0.08 -23.03 7.72
CA LEU A 291 0.37 -21.63 7.82
C LEU A 291 0.22 -21.09 9.23
N CYS A 292 -0.88 -21.40 9.92
CA CYS A 292 -1.04 -21.06 11.34
C CYS A 292 0.08 -21.67 12.20
N LYS A 293 0.43 -22.94 11.96
CA LYS A 293 1.52 -23.61 12.67
C LYS A 293 2.90 -22.99 12.34
N GLU A 294 3.14 -22.68 11.07
CA GLU A 294 4.37 -21.97 10.67
C GLU A 294 4.45 -20.60 11.35
N MET A 295 3.35 -19.85 11.41
CA MET A 295 3.27 -18.57 12.10
C MET A 295 3.64 -18.71 13.59
N ASP A 296 3.08 -19.70 14.29
CA ASP A 296 3.41 -19.97 15.70
C ASP A 296 4.91 -20.29 15.87
N THR A 297 5.45 -21.14 15.01
CA THR A 297 6.88 -21.47 15.00
C THR A 297 7.75 -20.22 14.80
N ARG A 298 7.34 -19.32 13.92
CA ARG A 298 8.04 -18.06 13.70
C ARG A 298 7.99 -17.15 14.91
N TYR A 299 6.85 -17.06 15.60
CA TYR A 299 6.75 -16.32 16.85
C TYR A 299 7.68 -16.85 17.93
N ASP A 300 7.81 -18.17 18.05
CA ASP A 300 8.76 -18.79 18.98
C ASP A 300 10.21 -18.42 18.63
N LEU A 301 10.56 -18.41 17.34
CA LEU A 301 11.87 -17.98 16.87
C LEU A 301 12.12 -16.47 17.15
N LEU A 302 11.13 -15.61 16.91
CA LEU A 302 11.22 -14.18 17.22
C LEU A 302 11.43 -13.96 18.72
N LYS A 303 10.66 -14.67 19.56
CA LYS A 303 10.77 -14.61 21.01
C LYS A 303 12.16 -15.05 21.48
N THR A 304 12.67 -16.16 20.98
CA THR A 304 13.99 -16.67 21.30
C THR A 304 15.10 -15.74 20.86
N ALA A 305 14.92 -15.09 19.70
CA ALA A 305 15.86 -14.08 19.17
C ALA A 305 15.72 -12.71 19.86
N GLN A 306 14.70 -12.50 20.71
CA GLN A 306 14.41 -11.24 21.38
C GLN A 306 14.22 -10.08 20.39
N VAL A 307 13.37 -10.30 19.36
CA VAL A 307 13.02 -9.31 18.36
C VAL A 307 11.50 -9.27 18.17
N ARG A 308 11.01 -8.18 17.56
CA ARG A 308 9.57 -7.91 17.45
C ARG A 308 8.97 -8.31 16.10
N ASN A 309 9.77 -8.39 15.05
CA ASN A 309 9.29 -8.61 13.69
C ASN A 309 10.33 -9.37 12.84
N ILE A 310 9.86 -9.87 11.70
CA ILE A 310 10.66 -10.65 10.76
C ILE A 310 11.88 -9.88 10.22
N LYS A 311 11.78 -8.56 10.06
CA LYS A 311 12.86 -7.73 9.51
C LYS A 311 14.04 -7.65 10.48
N GLU A 312 13.76 -7.41 11.76
CA GLU A 312 14.78 -7.43 12.82
C GLU A 312 15.40 -8.81 12.98
N TYR A 313 14.56 -9.85 12.91
CA TYR A 313 15.01 -11.23 12.98
C TYR A 313 15.98 -11.58 11.86
N ASN A 314 15.56 -11.36 10.61
CA ASN A 314 16.39 -11.64 9.45
C ASN A 314 17.68 -10.83 9.44
N LYS A 315 17.64 -9.58 9.90
CA LYS A 315 18.84 -8.76 10.08
C LYS A 315 19.82 -9.43 11.06
N LYS A 316 19.36 -9.85 12.25
CA LYS A 316 20.20 -10.57 13.22
C LYS A 316 20.73 -11.88 12.65
N PHE A 317 19.93 -12.61 11.89
CA PHE A 317 20.35 -13.85 11.27
C PHE A 317 21.43 -13.63 10.21
N CYS A 318 21.24 -12.67 9.32
CA CYS A 318 22.23 -12.30 8.29
C CYS A 318 23.54 -11.80 8.91
N GLU A 319 23.48 -11.11 10.05
CA GLU A 319 24.65 -10.67 10.83
C GLU A 319 25.32 -11.82 11.60
N ARG A 320 24.90 -13.09 11.41
CA ARG A 320 25.42 -14.28 12.09
C ARG A 320 25.26 -14.25 13.61
N LYS A 321 24.29 -13.51 14.14
CA LYS A 321 24.02 -13.38 15.58
C LYS A 321 23.07 -14.47 16.13
N LEU A 322 22.49 -15.30 15.27
CA LEU A 322 21.58 -16.39 15.62
C LEU A 322 22.17 -17.72 15.20
N ASN A 323 22.10 -18.72 16.10
CA ASN A 323 22.70 -20.03 15.87
C ASN A 323 21.75 -20.97 15.09
N PRO A 324 22.11 -21.42 13.87
CA PRO A 324 21.31 -22.39 13.11
C PRO A 324 21.10 -23.72 13.83
N ASP A 325 22.07 -24.19 14.64
CA ASP A 325 21.95 -25.44 15.40
C ASP A 325 20.84 -25.40 16.47
N LYS A 326 20.43 -24.17 16.85
CA LYS A 326 19.28 -23.93 17.74
C LYS A 326 17.96 -23.75 16.97
N GLY A 327 17.92 -24.10 15.69
CA GLY A 327 16.74 -24.04 14.83
C GLY A 327 16.51 -22.68 14.15
N HIS A 328 17.42 -21.72 14.36
CA HIS A 328 17.32 -20.45 13.65
C HIS A 328 17.59 -20.61 12.16
N ARG A 329 16.80 -19.97 11.33
CA ARG A 329 16.92 -19.95 9.88
C ARG A 329 16.49 -18.60 9.32
N PHE A 330 16.90 -18.28 8.11
CA PHE A 330 16.32 -17.13 7.42
C PHE A 330 14.83 -17.34 7.19
N LEU A 331 14.02 -16.33 7.45
CA LEU A 331 12.56 -16.39 7.31
C LEU A 331 12.12 -15.59 6.09
N PRO A 332 11.82 -16.25 4.95
CA PRO A 332 11.23 -15.55 3.81
C PRO A 332 9.82 -15.06 4.14
N TYR A 333 9.38 -13.97 3.54
CA TYR A 333 7.96 -13.63 3.55
C TYR A 333 7.14 -14.73 2.89
N ILE A 334 5.94 -14.97 3.37
CA ILE A 334 4.97 -15.89 2.77
C ILE A 334 3.74 -15.06 2.41
N VAL A 335 3.46 -14.94 1.11
CA VAL A 335 2.30 -14.24 0.59
C VAL A 335 1.25 -15.26 0.19
N VAL A 336 0.07 -15.16 0.77
CA VAL A 336 -1.06 -16.04 0.43
C VAL A 336 -2.03 -15.27 -0.45
N VAL A 337 -2.31 -15.78 -1.64
CA VAL A 337 -3.26 -15.18 -2.58
C VAL A 337 -4.40 -16.15 -2.84
N ILE A 338 -5.61 -15.70 -2.55
CA ILE A 338 -6.83 -16.48 -2.74
C ILE A 338 -7.68 -15.74 -3.78
N ASP A 339 -7.97 -16.40 -4.90
CA ASP A 339 -8.75 -15.79 -5.98
C ASP A 339 -10.20 -15.53 -5.59
N GLU A 340 -10.94 -16.55 -5.26
CA GLU A 340 -12.36 -16.45 -4.96
C GLU A 340 -12.66 -16.89 -3.52
N PHE A 341 -12.50 -15.95 -2.60
CA PHE A 341 -12.72 -16.23 -1.17
C PHE A 341 -14.17 -16.59 -0.84
N GLY A 342 -15.13 -15.98 -1.56
CA GLY A 342 -16.56 -16.25 -1.38
C GLY A 342 -16.92 -17.71 -1.58
N ASP A 343 -16.36 -18.36 -2.60
CA ASP A 343 -16.62 -19.77 -2.88
C ASP A 343 -16.10 -20.69 -1.76
N LEU A 344 -14.94 -20.36 -1.20
CA LEU A 344 -14.36 -21.11 -0.08
C LEU A 344 -15.23 -21.00 1.18
N ILE A 345 -15.72 -19.81 1.50
CA ILE A 345 -16.60 -19.59 2.66
C ILE A 345 -17.94 -20.33 2.46
N MET A 346 -18.50 -20.29 1.27
CA MET A 346 -19.76 -20.98 0.98
C MET A 346 -19.62 -22.51 1.04
N THR A 347 -18.45 -23.04 0.72
CA THR A 347 -18.21 -24.50 0.65
C THR A 347 -17.75 -25.09 2.00
N ALA A 348 -16.78 -24.45 2.67
CA ALA A 348 -16.14 -24.97 3.88
C ALA A 348 -16.42 -24.13 5.15
N GLY A 349 -17.03 -22.93 4.99
CA GLY A 349 -17.46 -22.09 6.11
C GLY A 349 -16.39 -21.89 7.17
N LYS A 350 -16.69 -22.29 8.40
CA LYS A 350 -15.82 -22.10 9.57
C LYS A 350 -14.45 -22.78 9.47
N GLU A 351 -14.32 -23.84 8.71
CA GLU A 351 -13.04 -24.55 8.57
C GLU A 351 -11.98 -23.71 7.85
N VAL A 352 -12.42 -22.83 6.94
CA VAL A 352 -11.56 -21.84 6.27
C VAL A 352 -11.50 -20.54 7.06
N GLU A 353 -12.64 -20.09 7.58
CA GLU A 353 -12.76 -18.79 8.26
C GLU A 353 -11.87 -18.70 9.51
N LEU A 354 -11.87 -19.73 10.36
CA LEU A 354 -11.13 -19.71 11.63
C LEU A 354 -9.60 -19.59 11.44
N PRO A 355 -8.93 -20.43 10.64
CA PRO A 355 -7.49 -20.28 10.43
C PRO A 355 -7.15 -18.97 9.71
N LEU A 356 -8.00 -18.51 8.78
CA LEU A 356 -7.78 -17.25 8.10
C LEU A 356 -7.91 -16.05 9.04
N ALA A 357 -8.93 -16.03 9.90
CA ALA A 357 -9.09 -14.99 10.91
C ALA A 357 -7.88 -14.94 11.86
N ARG A 358 -7.35 -16.11 12.23
CA ARG A 358 -6.14 -16.19 13.07
C ARG A 358 -4.92 -15.59 12.37
N ILE A 359 -4.71 -15.92 11.10
CA ILE A 359 -3.63 -15.32 10.29
C ILE A 359 -3.84 -13.79 10.19
N ALA A 360 -5.06 -13.35 9.89
CA ALA A 360 -5.37 -11.93 9.76
C ALA A 360 -5.14 -11.12 11.05
N GLN A 361 -5.26 -11.74 12.22
CA GLN A 361 -5.04 -11.08 13.50
C GLN A 361 -3.57 -11.03 13.91
N LEU A 362 -2.80 -12.06 13.57
CA LEU A 362 -1.49 -12.32 14.15
C LEU A 362 -0.32 -12.21 13.16
N ALA A 363 -0.56 -12.31 11.86
CA ALA A 363 0.52 -12.25 10.87
C ALA A 363 0.96 -10.83 10.53
#